data_fe2a831cc4c6f71af8f8fd53f11800a9
#
_entry.id   fe2a831cc4c6f71af8f8fd53f11800a9
#
_cell.length_a   1.000
_cell.length_b   1.000
_cell.length_c   1.000
_cell.angle_alpha   90.00
_cell.angle_beta   90.00
_cell.angle_gamma   90.00
#
_symmetry.space_group_name_H-M   'P 1'
#
loop_
_entity.id
_entity.type
_entity.pdbx_description
1 polymer ?
#
loop_
_entity_poly.entity_id
_entity_poly.type
_entity_poly.pdbx_seq_one_letter_code
_entity_poly.pdbx_strand_id
1 'polypeptide(L)'
;MTNINLIGIETSGSGSSVALLCANDQGNGRVTVRHNTLGQQHAERLLPMLDELLEEAGLQKNDIHGIAFGQGPGGFTGLRIACGAAQGLGFGLGVPVYPVTSLRATAELARAQANGFYYIVSVLDARMNEVFMAVYRQDANHPHQLESVQGPCLIAADQVLFWLESQRPEWEHNAGGQIRFLLAGNALAAYPGILLGHEGIAYGPSEWAGADTIVQLALPAWHNKSFIQADHASPLYVRDKVAFTTQEREQGAGGNPKASLPSVNSSQALPENSGQPPEDDYLVQAMNEGHIDAVVAIEQAVQEKPWTKGNFLDALKANYPGWVITDRQNTVLGFAMQMLAPDVSHLLLIGVTPGFQGQGLGARLLAFTENRLKDAGLDLQVLEVRPSNRQARAFYERHHYVQIGVRKGYYSGNNGESEDALVMQKHVA
;
A
#
# COMPACT_ATOMS: atom_id res chain seq x y z
N MET A 1 -2.45 -37.48 10.20
CA MET A 1 -1.68 -36.24 10.47
C MET A 1 -1.97 -35.32 9.29
N THR A 2 -2.62 -34.23 9.53
CA THR A 2 -2.90 -33.24 8.46
C THR A 2 -1.62 -32.45 8.21
N ASN A 3 -1.10 -32.52 6.98
CA ASN A 3 0.04 -31.70 6.61
C ASN A 3 -0.48 -30.28 6.26
N ILE A 4 0.19 -29.25 6.74
CA ILE A 4 -0.09 -27.84 6.45
C ILE A 4 0.96 -27.37 5.44
N ASN A 5 0.52 -26.95 4.27
CA ASN A 5 1.38 -26.39 3.23
C ASN A 5 1.04 -24.92 3.01
N LEU A 6 1.97 -24.04 3.34
CA LEU A 6 1.81 -22.60 3.20
C LEU A 6 2.86 -22.05 2.21
N ILE A 7 2.45 -21.09 1.41
CA ILE A 7 3.33 -20.33 0.52
C ILE A 7 3.67 -18.99 1.17
N GLY A 8 4.93 -18.58 1.11
CA GLY A 8 5.40 -17.23 1.43
C GLY A 8 5.83 -16.49 0.17
N ILE A 9 5.51 -15.21 0.07
CA ILE A 9 5.88 -14.33 -1.06
C ILE A 9 6.46 -13.04 -0.50
N GLU A 10 7.68 -12.66 -0.96
CA GLU A 10 8.28 -11.36 -0.62
C GLU A 10 8.93 -10.76 -1.88
N THR A 11 8.51 -9.53 -2.22
CA THR A 11 9.01 -8.80 -3.40
C THR A 11 9.25 -7.31 -3.14
N SER A 12 9.11 -6.87 -1.89
CA SER A 12 9.21 -5.44 -1.54
C SER A 12 10.64 -4.97 -1.29
N GLY A 13 11.60 -5.89 -1.24
CA GLY A 13 13.03 -5.61 -1.08
C GLY A 13 13.78 -5.42 -2.39
N SER A 14 15.10 -5.59 -2.33
CA SER A 14 16.01 -5.51 -3.50
C SER A 14 15.91 -6.71 -4.45
N GLY A 15 15.30 -7.82 -4.00
CA GLY A 15 15.04 -9.03 -4.76
C GLY A 15 13.61 -9.53 -4.54
N SER A 16 13.30 -10.68 -5.13
CA SER A 16 12.06 -11.40 -4.86
C SER A 16 12.36 -12.80 -4.36
N SER A 17 11.50 -13.31 -3.49
CA SER A 17 11.58 -14.68 -3.00
C SER A 17 10.21 -15.31 -2.86
N VAL A 18 10.19 -16.63 -3.01
CA VAL A 18 9.03 -17.50 -2.75
C VAL A 18 9.49 -18.62 -1.84
N ALA A 19 8.71 -18.96 -0.84
CA ALA A 19 8.99 -20.05 0.08
C ALA A 19 7.79 -21.00 0.19
N LEU A 20 8.08 -22.27 0.40
CA LEU A 20 7.11 -23.30 0.72
C LEU A 20 7.42 -23.84 2.12
N LEU A 21 6.46 -23.75 3.02
CA LEU A 21 6.46 -24.41 4.32
C LEU A 21 5.59 -25.66 4.24
N CYS A 22 6.17 -26.82 4.52
CA CYS A 22 5.44 -28.06 4.76
C CYS A 22 5.58 -28.43 6.25
N ALA A 23 4.51 -28.33 7.03
CA ALA A 23 4.51 -28.59 8.47
C ALA A 23 3.48 -29.65 8.84
N ASN A 24 3.67 -30.29 9.97
CA ASN A 24 2.67 -31.15 10.62
C ASN A 24 1.85 -30.33 11.64
N ASP A 25 0.79 -30.93 12.17
CA ASP A 25 -0.10 -30.32 13.18
C ASP A 25 0.63 -29.88 14.47
N GLN A 26 1.85 -30.39 14.71
CA GLN A 26 2.69 -30.02 15.88
C GLN A 26 3.60 -28.83 15.60
N GLY A 27 3.54 -28.23 14.41
CA GLY A 27 4.37 -27.10 14.03
C GLY A 27 5.78 -27.44 13.59
N ASN A 28 6.13 -28.73 13.53
CA ASN A 28 7.40 -29.19 12.96
C ASN A 28 7.31 -29.18 11.44
N GLY A 29 8.11 -28.36 10.79
CA GLY A 29 8.04 -28.20 9.35
C GLY A 29 9.39 -27.91 8.71
N ARG A 30 9.43 -28.10 7.39
CA ARG A 30 10.55 -27.73 6.53
C ARG A 30 10.14 -26.52 5.71
N VAL A 31 11.01 -25.52 5.64
CA VAL A 31 10.90 -24.39 4.73
C VAL A 31 11.90 -24.58 3.58
N THR A 32 11.43 -24.48 2.37
CA THR A 32 12.25 -24.42 1.15
C THR A 32 12.02 -23.08 0.48
N VAL A 33 13.07 -22.40 0.02
CA VAL A 33 12.98 -21.03 -0.52
C VAL A 33 13.69 -20.95 -1.88
N ARG A 34 13.17 -20.08 -2.74
CA ARG A 34 13.80 -19.64 -3.99
C ARG A 34 13.96 -18.13 -3.95
N HIS A 35 15.11 -17.67 -4.39
CA HIS A 35 15.45 -16.26 -4.49
C HIS A 35 15.71 -15.85 -5.93
N ASN A 36 15.25 -14.66 -6.31
CA ASN A 36 15.65 -14.00 -7.54
C ASN A 36 16.26 -12.63 -7.19
N THR A 37 17.55 -12.49 -7.47
CA THR A 37 18.32 -11.26 -7.23
C THR A 37 18.38 -10.34 -8.45
N LEU A 38 17.83 -10.75 -9.58
CA LEU A 38 17.78 -9.97 -10.82
C LEU A 38 16.66 -8.93 -10.73
N GLY A 39 16.98 -7.69 -10.40
CA GLY A 39 16.08 -6.61 -9.99
C GLY A 39 15.01 -6.16 -10.99
N GLN A 40 14.91 -6.71 -12.22
CA GLN A 40 13.92 -6.28 -13.21
C GLN A 40 12.85 -7.35 -13.55
N GLN A 41 12.90 -8.54 -12.95
CA GLN A 41 12.03 -9.66 -13.29
C GLN A 41 11.24 -10.22 -12.09
N HIS A 42 10.89 -9.35 -11.12
CA HIS A 42 10.20 -9.79 -9.89
C HIS A 42 8.88 -10.52 -10.18
N ALA A 43 8.06 -9.97 -11.08
CA ALA A 43 6.76 -10.55 -11.40
C ALA A 43 6.87 -11.81 -12.26
N GLU A 44 7.78 -11.82 -13.23
CA GLU A 44 7.92 -12.91 -14.23
C GLU A 44 8.42 -14.21 -13.60
N ARG A 45 9.32 -14.12 -12.59
CA ARG A 45 9.93 -15.28 -11.93
C ARG A 45 9.13 -15.87 -10.79
N LEU A 46 8.13 -15.15 -10.27
CA LEU A 46 7.41 -15.52 -9.05
C LEU A 46 6.66 -16.87 -9.22
N LEU A 47 5.84 -16.99 -10.25
CA LEU A 47 5.10 -18.23 -10.51
C LEU A 47 6.01 -19.40 -10.89
N PRO A 48 7.03 -19.24 -11.76
CA PRO A 48 8.03 -20.29 -11.98
C PRO A 48 8.72 -20.77 -10.71
N MET A 49 9.15 -19.90 -9.82
CA MET A 49 9.77 -20.29 -8.55
C MET A 49 8.79 -21.06 -7.64
N LEU A 50 7.50 -20.72 -7.67
CA LEU A 50 6.46 -21.49 -6.98
C LEU A 50 6.31 -22.90 -7.56
N ASP A 51 6.22 -23.02 -8.89
CA ASP A 51 6.10 -24.31 -9.56
C ASP A 51 7.33 -25.20 -9.26
N GLU A 52 8.55 -24.65 -9.28
CA GLU A 52 9.80 -25.36 -8.90
C GLU A 52 9.74 -25.90 -7.46
N LEU A 53 9.21 -25.10 -6.50
CA LEU A 53 9.09 -25.52 -5.11
C LEU A 53 8.06 -26.64 -4.91
N LEU A 54 6.94 -26.57 -5.61
CA LEU A 54 5.91 -27.61 -5.56
C LEU A 54 6.41 -28.92 -6.18
N GLU A 55 7.10 -28.84 -7.31
CA GLU A 55 7.70 -30.03 -7.98
C GLU A 55 8.73 -30.71 -7.07
N GLU A 56 9.65 -29.94 -6.44
CA GLU A 56 10.63 -30.46 -5.48
C GLU A 56 9.95 -31.15 -4.28
N ALA A 57 8.83 -30.59 -3.80
CA ALA A 57 8.10 -31.15 -2.68
C ALA A 57 7.16 -32.31 -3.05
N GLY A 58 6.96 -32.58 -4.35
CA GLY A 58 6.00 -33.57 -4.84
C GLY A 58 4.54 -33.18 -4.59
N LEU A 59 4.25 -31.87 -4.49
CA LEU A 59 2.94 -31.33 -4.22
C LEU A 59 2.26 -30.78 -5.48
N GLN A 60 0.93 -30.79 -5.46
CA GLN A 60 0.10 -30.12 -6.45
C GLN A 60 -0.39 -28.76 -5.91
N LYS A 61 -0.82 -27.86 -6.79
CA LYS A 61 -1.37 -26.54 -6.39
C LYS A 61 -2.55 -26.65 -5.41
N ASN A 62 -3.35 -27.69 -5.53
CA ASN A 62 -4.50 -27.97 -4.64
C ASN A 62 -4.09 -28.46 -3.25
N ASP A 63 -2.82 -28.78 -3.02
CA ASP A 63 -2.31 -29.17 -1.70
C ASP A 63 -1.90 -27.95 -0.85
N ILE A 64 -1.96 -26.73 -1.42
CA ILE A 64 -1.70 -25.48 -0.72
C ILE A 64 -2.92 -25.11 0.15
N HIS A 65 -2.66 -24.73 1.40
CA HIS A 65 -3.70 -24.39 2.38
C HIS A 65 -3.84 -22.88 2.61
N GLY A 66 -2.77 -22.09 2.38
CA GLY A 66 -2.79 -20.65 2.58
C GLY A 66 -1.55 -19.98 2.02
N ILE A 67 -1.64 -18.64 1.84
CA ILE A 67 -0.58 -17.83 1.24
C ILE A 67 -0.26 -16.67 2.16
N ALA A 68 0.99 -16.55 2.60
CA ALA A 68 1.50 -15.39 3.30
C ALA A 68 2.26 -14.48 2.33
N PHE A 69 2.17 -13.17 2.54
CA PHE A 69 2.86 -12.22 1.67
C PHE A 69 3.39 -11.01 2.45
N GLY A 70 4.51 -10.48 1.98
CA GLY A 70 5.08 -9.23 2.47
C GLY A 70 4.15 -8.06 2.11
N GLN A 71 3.50 -7.51 3.14
CA GLN A 71 2.56 -6.39 2.99
C GLN A 71 3.27 -5.05 2.84
N GLY A 72 4.54 -4.97 3.27
CA GLY A 72 5.32 -3.73 3.37
C GLY A 72 5.49 -3.23 4.81
N PRO A 73 6.02 -2.04 4.99
CA PRO A 73 6.44 -1.09 3.96
C PRO A 73 7.69 -1.52 3.18
N GLY A 74 7.89 -0.93 1.99
CA GLY A 74 9.02 -1.25 1.11
C GLY A 74 8.85 -0.67 -0.28
N GLY A 75 9.52 -1.26 -1.27
CA GLY A 75 9.46 -0.84 -2.67
C GLY A 75 8.05 -0.91 -3.26
N PHE A 76 7.54 0.21 -3.71
CA PHE A 76 6.15 0.40 -4.16
C PHE A 76 5.67 -0.63 -5.21
N THR A 77 6.48 -0.90 -6.23
CA THR A 77 6.17 -1.90 -7.25
C THR A 77 6.17 -3.31 -6.66
N GLY A 78 7.16 -3.63 -5.82
CA GLY A 78 7.28 -4.93 -5.17
C GLY A 78 6.08 -5.25 -4.28
N LEU A 79 5.63 -4.30 -3.46
CA LEU A 79 4.45 -4.48 -2.59
C LEU A 79 3.20 -4.87 -3.38
N ARG A 80 2.99 -4.24 -4.54
CA ARG A 80 1.85 -4.55 -5.41
C ARG A 80 1.97 -5.91 -6.07
N ILE A 81 3.18 -6.31 -6.44
CA ILE A 81 3.44 -7.64 -7.00
C ILE A 81 3.14 -8.72 -5.95
N ALA A 82 3.66 -8.60 -4.72
CA ALA A 82 3.40 -9.56 -3.65
C ALA A 82 1.90 -9.66 -3.31
N CYS A 83 1.26 -8.51 -3.12
CA CYS A 83 -0.17 -8.45 -2.80
C CYS A 83 -1.03 -9.00 -3.93
N GLY A 84 -0.81 -8.58 -5.18
CA GLY A 84 -1.56 -9.05 -6.34
C GLY A 84 -1.36 -10.54 -6.62
N ALA A 85 -0.15 -11.06 -6.41
CA ALA A 85 0.13 -12.49 -6.52
C ALA A 85 -0.60 -13.29 -5.42
N ALA A 86 -0.59 -12.81 -4.17
CA ALA A 86 -1.30 -13.44 -3.06
C ALA A 86 -2.81 -13.43 -3.30
N GLN A 87 -3.38 -12.32 -3.78
CA GLN A 87 -4.79 -12.24 -4.17
C GLN A 87 -5.12 -13.22 -5.30
N GLY A 88 -4.36 -13.18 -6.40
CA GLY A 88 -4.61 -14.03 -7.57
C GLY A 88 -4.52 -15.53 -7.26
N LEU A 89 -3.51 -15.94 -6.50
CA LEU A 89 -3.34 -17.32 -6.06
C LEU A 89 -4.42 -17.70 -5.02
N GLY A 90 -4.74 -16.81 -4.07
CA GLY A 90 -5.79 -17.04 -3.08
C GLY A 90 -7.16 -17.28 -3.72
N PHE A 91 -7.53 -16.46 -4.70
CA PHE A 91 -8.75 -16.66 -5.50
C PHE A 91 -8.70 -17.93 -6.35
N GLY A 92 -7.58 -18.15 -7.08
CA GLY A 92 -7.46 -19.28 -7.99
C GLY A 92 -7.46 -20.63 -7.30
N LEU A 93 -6.96 -20.72 -6.08
CA LEU A 93 -6.88 -21.93 -5.27
C LEU A 93 -8.00 -22.06 -4.23
N GLY A 94 -8.77 -20.98 -4.01
CA GLY A 94 -9.81 -20.95 -2.98
C GLY A 94 -9.24 -20.98 -1.55
N VAL A 95 -8.04 -20.43 -1.32
CA VAL A 95 -7.34 -20.45 -0.03
C VAL A 95 -7.21 -19.04 0.57
N PRO A 96 -7.19 -18.92 1.90
CA PRO A 96 -7.05 -17.63 2.57
C PRO A 96 -5.60 -17.12 2.51
N VAL A 97 -5.42 -15.82 2.77
CA VAL A 97 -4.11 -15.15 2.73
C VAL A 97 -3.75 -14.53 4.08
N TYR A 98 -2.45 -14.31 4.32
CA TYR A 98 -1.95 -13.70 5.54
C TYR A 98 -0.95 -12.59 5.23
N PRO A 99 -1.26 -11.32 5.55
CA PRO A 99 -0.35 -10.20 5.38
C PRO A 99 0.67 -10.15 6.52
N VAL A 100 1.95 -10.01 6.17
CA VAL A 100 3.06 -9.85 7.11
C VAL A 100 3.76 -8.54 6.83
N THR A 101 3.87 -7.64 7.81
CA THR A 101 4.63 -6.41 7.60
C THR A 101 6.13 -6.71 7.47
N SER A 102 6.80 -6.05 6.53
CA SER A 102 8.25 -6.22 6.30
C SER A 102 9.06 -5.85 7.56
N LEU A 103 8.58 -4.88 8.35
CA LEU A 103 9.19 -4.52 9.63
C LEU A 103 9.05 -5.63 10.68
N ARG A 104 7.91 -6.33 10.72
CA ARG A 104 7.73 -7.49 11.60
C ARG A 104 8.63 -8.65 11.20
N ALA A 105 8.74 -8.92 9.89
CA ALA A 105 9.63 -9.95 9.38
C ALA A 105 11.11 -9.64 9.71
N THR A 106 11.53 -8.38 9.56
CA THR A 106 12.87 -7.93 9.97
C THR A 106 13.13 -8.12 11.46
N ALA A 107 12.15 -7.79 12.32
CA ALA A 107 12.28 -8.00 13.75
C ALA A 107 12.40 -9.49 14.11
N GLU A 108 11.66 -10.36 13.43
CA GLU A 108 11.71 -11.81 13.65
C GLU A 108 13.06 -12.40 13.24
N LEU A 109 13.61 -11.96 12.10
CA LEU A 109 14.94 -12.34 11.66
C LEU A 109 16.01 -11.92 12.67
N ALA A 110 15.91 -10.70 13.21
CA ALA A 110 16.81 -10.19 14.24
C ALA A 110 16.69 -10.99 15.57
N ARG A 111 15.46 -11.27 15.99
CA ARG A 111 15.18 -12.05 17.20
C ARG A 111 15.80 -13.44 17.13
N ALA A 112 15.69 -14.11 15.99
CA ALA A 112 16.23 -15.47 15.80
C ALA A 112 17.76 -15.54 15.95
N GLN A 113 18.47 -14.43 15.72
CA GLN A 113 19.93 -14.33 15.81
C GLN A 113 20.40 -13.68 17.12
N ALA A 114 19.50 -13.08 17.90
CA ALA A 114 19.85 -12.36 19.12
C ALA A 114 19.98 -13.29 20.35
N ASN A 115 20.99 -13.03 21.17
CA ASN A 115 21.14 -13.65 22.47
C ASN A 115 20.66 -12.68 23.57
N GLY A 116 19.44 -12.88 24.06
CA GLY A 116 18.86 -12.10 25.15
C GLY A 116 17.60 -11.34 24.78
N PHE A 117 17.10 -10.57 25.74
CA PHE A 117 15.91 -9.75 25.56
C PHE A 117 16.27 -8.34 25.08
N TYR A 118 15.62 -7.92 24.01
CA TYR A 118 15.82 -6.62 23.40
C TYR A 118 14.48 -5.99 23.03
N TYR A 119 14.49 -4.65 23.01
CA TYR A 119 13.57 -3.89 22.18
C TYR A 119 14.13 -3.87 20.76
N ILE A 120 13.54 -4.63 19.87
CA ILE A 120 14.02 -4.81 18.51
C ILE A 120 13.45 -3.67 17.65
N VAL A 121 14.36 -2.86 17.11
CA VAL A 121 14.06 -1.71 16.28
C VAL A 121 14.30 -2.11 14.83
N SER A 122 13.24 -2.39 14.10
CA SER A 122 13.31 -2.65 12.67
C SER A 122 13.40 -1.34 11.92
N VAL A 123 14.44 -1.18 11.09
CA VAL A 123 14.69 0.02 10.27
C VAL A 123 14.92 -0.37 8.82
N LEU A 124 14.02 0.04 7.93
CA LEU A 124 14.13 -0.21 6.50
C LEU A 124 14.34 1.09 5.74
N ASP A 125 15.24 1.08 4.77
CA ASP A 125 15.53 2.24 3.94
C ASP A 125 14.28 2.70 3.18
N ALA A 126 13.83 3.90 3.50
CA ALA A 126 12.71 4.55 2.83
C ALA A 126 13.18 5.56 1.77
N ARG A 127 14.50 5.63 1.50
CA ARG A 127 15.14 6.65 0.67
C ARG A 127 15.05 8.05 1.29
N MET A 128 15.67 9.06 0.66
CA MET A 128 15.57 10.48 1.04
C MET A 128 15.98 10.78 2.48
N ASN A 129 16.98 10.06 3.01
CA ASN A 129 17.42 10.12 4.41
C ASN A 129 16.33 9.79 5.43
N GLU A 130 15.36 8.99 5.04
CA GLU A 130 14.28 8.50 5.91
C GLU A 130 14.31 6.98 6.01
N VAL A 131 13.74 6.48 7.08
CA VAL A 131 13.57 5.05 7.32
C VAL A 131 12.13 4.73 7.71
N PHE A 132 11.63 3.61 7.25
CA PHE A 132 10.47 2.97 7.86
C PHE A 132 10.93 2.30 9.14
N MET A 133 10.26 2.57 10.24
CA MET A 133 10.63 2.08 11.55
C MET A 133 9.43 1.43 12.25
N ALA A 134 9.69 0.38 13.02
CA ALA A 134 8.77 -0.16 14.03
C ALA A 134 9.60 -0.71 15.20
N VAL A 135 9.01 -0.75 16.39
CA VAL A 135 9.68 -1.29 17.57
C VAL A 135 8.85 -2.42 18.16
N TYR A 136 9.53 -3.51 18.44
CA TYR A 136 8.96 -4.72 19.03
C TYR A 136 9.72 -5.09 20.28
N ARG A 137 9.04 -5.64 21.29
CA ARG A 137 9.69 -6.27 22.44
C ARG A 137 9.40 -7.76 22.46
N GLN A 138 10.34 -8.55 22.99
CA GLN A 138 10.07 -9.94 23.28
C GLN A 138 9.14 -10.03 24.49
N ASP A 139 8.12 -10.88 24.39
CA ASP A 139 7.30 -11.22 25.55
C ASP A 139 8.11 -12.07 26.52
N ALA A 140 8.20 -11.64 27.78
CA ALA A 140 8.94 -12.34 28.82
C ALA A 140 8.38 -13.75 29.12
N ASN A 141 7.06 -13.93 28.94
CA ASN A 141 6.38 -15.21 29.15
C ASN A 141 6.39 -16.10 27.89
N HIS A 142 6.54 -15.47 26.72
CA HIS A 142 6.53 -16.14 25.42
C HIS A 142 7.71 -15.64 24.57
N PRO A 143 8.94 -16.11 24.82
CA PRO A 143 10.16 -15.58 24.20
C PRO A 143 10.21 -15.74 22.67
N HIS A 144 9.30 -16.54 22.10
CA HIS A 144 9.13 -16.69 20.67
C HIS A 144 8.11 -15.70 20.06
N GLN A 145 7.50 -14.85 20.89
CA GLN A 145 6.55 -13.85 20.44
C GLN A 145 7.13 -12.44 20.60
N LEU A 146 6.85 -11.60 19.60
CA LEU A 146 7.17 -10.19 19.61
C LEU A 146 5.88 -9.39 19.77
N GLU A 147 5.86 -8.51 20.75
CA GLU A 147 4.79 -7.54 20.94
C GLU A 147 5.16 -6.22 20.27
N SER A 148 4.21 -5.60 19.58
CA SER A 148 4.42 -4.28 18.93
C SER A 148 4.37 -3.19 20.00
N VAL A 149 5.47 -2.46 20.16
CA VAL A 149 5.59 -1.30 21.04
C VAL A 149 5.34 -0.01 20.26
N GLN A 150 5.92 0.07 19.07
CA GLN A 150 5.68 1.14 18.09
C GLN A 150 5.33 0.50 16.76
N GLY A 151 4.15 0.81 16.24
CA GLY A 151 3.73 0.37 14.90
C GLY A 151 4.54 1.03 13.78
N PRO A 152 4.36 0.57 12.54
CA PRO A 152 5.07 1.12 11.39
C PRO A 152 4.92 2.64 11.26
N CYS A 153 6.03 3.35 11.17
CA CYS A 153 6.10 4.79 10.96
C CYS A 153 7.24 5.17 10.02
N LEU A 154 7.22 6.40 9.52
CA LEU A 154 8.30 7.00 8.74
C LEU A 154 9.01 8.03 9.62
N ILE A 155 10.33 7.98 9.67
CA ILE A 155 11.15 8.90 10.47
C ILE A 155 12.44 9.24 9.71
N ALA A 156 12.99 10.45 9.90
CA ALA A 156 14.30 10.78 9.38
C ALA A 156 15.39 9.91 10.01
N ALA A 157 16.35 9.45 9.22
CA ALA A 157 17.36 8.50 9.70
C ALA A 157 18.18 9.04 10.89
N ASP A 158 18.46 10.34 10.90
CA ASP A 158 19.18 11.05 11.98
C ASP A 158 18.35 11.27 13.25
N GLN A 159 17.04 11.11 13.18
CA GLN A 159 16.13 11.24 14.32
C GLN A 159 15.85 9.92 15.05
N VAL A 160 16.18 8.78 14.44
CA VAL A 160 15.89 7.44 15.00
C VAL A 160 16.44 7.29 16.42
N LEU A 161 17.72 7.51 16.59
CA LEU A 161 18.39 7.31 17.87
C LEU A 161 17.91 8.31 18.93
N PHE A 162 17.76 9.57 18.56
CA PHE A 162 17.23 10.60 19.44
C PHE A 162 15.81 10.23 19.92
N TRP A 163 14.96 9.78 19.01
CA TRP A 163 13.62 9.35 19.34
C TRP A 163 13.62 8.12 20.27
N LEU A 164 14.43 7.10 20.00
CA LEU A 164 14.55 5.92 20.86
C LEU A 164 14.96 6.28 22.29
N GLU A 165 15.96 7.16 22.44
CA GLU A 165 16.40 7.62 23.75
C GLU A 165 15.32 8.46 24.47
N SER A 166 14.50 9.20 23.76
CA SER A 166 13.36 9.93 24.34
C SER A 166 12.26 9.00 24.88
N GLN A 167 12.09 7.80 24.28
CA GLN A 167 11.11 6.81 24.72
C GLN A 167 11.65 5.89 25.83
N ARG A 168 12.98 5.78 25.98
CA ARG A 168 13.64 4.88 26.93
C ARG A 168 13.09 4.95 28.35
N PRO A 169 12.90 6.13 28.99
CA PRO A 169 12.44 6.21 30.39
C PRO A 169 11.05 5.57 30.59
N GLU A 170 10.14 5.77 29.65
CA GLU A 170 8.81 5.17 29.70
C GLU A 170 8.88 3.65 29.53
N TRP A 171 9.66 3.18 28.58
CA TRP A 171 9.78 1.75 28.29
C TRP A 171 10.53 1.01 29.41
N GLU A 172 11.54 1.61 30.05
CA GLU A 172 12.20 1.07 31.23
C GLU A 172 11.26 1.01 32.44
N HIS A 173 10.42 2.04 32.62
CA HIS A 173 9.39 2.01 33.65
C HIS A 173 8.41 0.85 33.42
N ASN A 174 7.92 0.67 32.20
CA ASN A 174 6.99 -0.39 31.83
C ASN A 174 7.63 -1.80 31.89
N ALA A 175 8.93 -1.90 31.63
CA ALA A 175 9.68 -3.15 31.70
C ALA A 175 10.15 -3.51 33.12
N GLY A 176 10.06 -2.57 34.06
CA GLY A 176 10.56 -2.74 35.44
C GLY A 176 12.08 -2.80 35.56
N GLY A 177 12.83 -2.28 34.56
CA GLY A 177 14.31 -2.29 34.59
C GLY A 177 14.90 -1.75 33.29
N GLN A 178 16.25 -1.78 33.22
CA GLN A 178 16.98 -1.31 32.03
C GLN A 178 16.65 -2.14 30.80
N ILE A 179 16.47 -1.45 29.67
CA ILE A 179 16.22 -2.05 28.36
C ILE A 179 17.45 -1.95 27.46
N ARG A 180 17.52 -2.86 26.49
CA ARG A 180 18.55 -2.85 25.44
C ARG A 180 17.89 -2.76 24.09
N PHE A 181 18.44 -1.94 23.20
CA PHE A 181 18.00 -1.85 21.82
C PHE A 181 18.81 -2.78 20.92
N LEU A 182 18.13 -3.44 19.99
CA LEU A 182 18.71 -4.19 18.89
C LEU A 182 18.18 -3.58 17.58
N LEU A 183 19.02 -2.86 16.86
CA LEU A 183 18.67 -2.30 15.56
C LEU A 183 18.93 -3.35 14.46
N ALA A 184 17.97 -3.51 13.55
CA ALA A 184 18.09 -4.44 12.43
C ALA A 184 17.36 -3.93 11.19
N GLY A 185 17.82 -4.34 10.01
CA GLY A 185 17.23 -4.00 8.72
C GLY A 185 18.19 -3.26 7.80
N ASN A 186 17.82 -3.16 6.53
CA ASN A 186 18.70 -2.67 5.46
C ASN A 186 19.05 -1.17 5.56
N ALA A 187 18.34 -0.39 6.39
CA ALA A 187 18.72 1.00 6.67
C ALA A 187 20.09 1.10 7.36
N LEU A 188 20.54 0.05 8.09
CA LEU A 188 21.88 0.02 8.68
C LEU A 188 22.98 0.10 7.62
N ALA A 189 22.80 -0.56 6.47
CA ALA A 189 23.72 -0.50 5.35
C ALA A 189 23.55 0.76 4.51
N ALA A 190 22.32 1.34 4.46
CA ALA A 190 22.06 2.57 3.72
C ALA A 190 22.59 3.83 4.44
N TYR A 191 22.56 3.83 5.79
CA TYR A 191 22.94 4.98 6.62
C TYR A 191 23.94 4.60 7.73
N PRO A 192 25.10 3.98 7.40
CA PRO A 192 26.01 3.44 8.41
C PRO A 192 26.60 4.54 9.32
N GLY A 193 26.90 5.72 8.78
CA GLY A 193 27.43 6.85 9.55
C GLY A 193 26.43 7.50 10.52
N ILE A 194 25.15 7.16 10.42
CA ILE A 194 24.06 7.70 11.25
C ILE A 194 23.59 6.66 12.26
N LEU A 195 23.42 5.42 11.83
CA LEU A 195 22.75 4.37 12.62
C LEU A 195 23.70 3.41 13.32
N LEU A 196 24.98 3.32 12.91
CA LEU A 196 25.96 2.39 13.47
C LEU A 196 26.96 3.08 14.40
N GLY A 197 27.60 2.28 15.29
CA GLY A 197 28.70 2.74 16.13
C GLY A 197 28.26 3.43 17.44
N HIS A 198 27.00 3.32 17.84
CA HIS A 198 26.48 3.93 19.07
C HIS A 198 26.61 3.00 20.26
N GLU A 199 27.12 3.54 21.37
CA GLU A 199 27.27 2.78 22.62
C GLU A 199 25.90 2.38 23.19
N GLY A 200 25.81 1.18 23.73
CA GLY A 200 24.57 0.66 24.32
C GLY A 200 23.53 0.14 23.31
N ILE A 201 23.83 0.16 22.01
CA ILE A 201 22.96 -0.37 20.95
C ILE A 201 23.61 -1.63 20.36
N ALA A 202 22.85 -2.72 20.32
CA ALA A 202 23.21 -3.92 19.59
C ALA A 202 22.72 -3.85 18.15
N TYR A 203 23.41 -4.53 17.23
CA TYR A 203 23.08 -4.55 15.82
C TYR A 203 22.80 -5.97 15.37
N GLY A 204 21.69 -6.14 14.68
CA GLY A 204 21.25 -7.38 14.06
C GLY A 204 21.49 -7.38 12.55
N PRO A 205 20.81 -8.27 11.83
CA PRO A 205 20.95 -8.38 10.38
C PRO A 205 20.62 -7.06 9.66
N SER A 206 21.44 -6.74 8.68
CA SER A 206 21.20 -5.58 7.76
C SER A 206 20.54 -6.02 6.46
N GLU A 207 20.07 -7.24 6.38
CA GLU A 207 19.45 -7.86 5.22
C GLU A 207 17.94 -7.65 5.25
N TRP A 208 17.33 -7.76 4.08
CA TRP A 208 15.87 -7.78 3.96
C TRP A 208 15.34 -9.16 4.31
N ALA A 209 14.29 -9.24 5.12
CA ALA A 209 13.66 -10.52 5.43
C ALA A 209 12.99 -11.13 4.20
N GLY A 210 13.26 -12.39 3.92
CA GLY A 210 12.76 -13.10 2.75
C GLY A 210 11.40 -13.79 2.98
N ALA A 211 10.93 -14.47 1.95
CA ALA A 211 9.69 -15.24 1.98
C ALA A 211 9.72 -16.41 2.98
N ASP A 212 10.90 -16.91 3.31
CA ASP A 212 11.11 -17.92 4.37
C ASP A 212 10.69 -17.39 5.75
N THR A 213 11.08 -16.17 6.10
CA THR A 213 10.64 -15.51 7.33
C THR A 213 9.13 -15.19 7.29
N ILE A 214 8.62 -14.74 6.14
CA ILE A 214 7.19 -14.47 5.94
C ILE A 214 6.35 -15.72 6.21
N VAL A 215 6.72 -16.87 5.62
CA VAL A 215 5.96 -18.11 5.78
C VAL A 215 6.08 -18.71 7.17
N GLN A 216 7.22 -18.52 7.85
CA GLN A 216 7.40 -18.95 9.27
C GLN A 216 6.47 -18.17 10.20
N LEU A 217 6.30 -16.87 10.00
CA LEU A 217 5.34 -16.05 10.74
C LEU A 217 3.88 -16.41 10.47
N ALA A 218 3.61 -17.00 9.32
CA ALA A 218 2.27 -17.43 8.95
C ALA A 218 1.81 -18.72 9.68
N LEU A 219 2.71 -19.59 10.10
CA LEU A 219 2.33 -20.86 10.72
C LEU A 219 1.60 -20.67 12.08
N PRO A 220 2.07 -19.85 13.03
CA PRO A 220 1.28 -19.52 14.22
C PRO A 220 -0.04 -18.84 13.90
N ALA A 221 -0.07 -17.96 12.89
CA ALA A 221 -1.29 -17.28 12.44
C ALA A 221 -2.31 -18.26 11.83
N TRP A 222 -1.84 -19.31 11.16
CA TRP A 222 -2.70 -20.39 10.68
C TRP A 222 -3.40 -21.11 11.82
N HIS A 223 -2.66 -21.52 12.84
CA HIS A 223 -3.23 -22.17 14.03
C HIS A 223 -4.21 -21.27 14.78
N ASN A 224 -3.94 -19.97 14.82
CA ASN A 224 -4.81 -18.95 15.46
C ASN A 224 -5.98 -18.49 14.56
N LYS A 225 -6.12 -19.05 13.35
CA LYS A 225 -7.16 -18.68 12.37
C LYS A 225 -7.15 -17.19 12.00
N SER A 226 -5.96 -16.59 11.90
CA SER A 226 -5.78 -15.17 11.62
C SER A 226 -5.62 -14.85 10.12
N PHE A 227 -5.77 -15.83 9.25
CA PHE A 227 -5.78 -15.63 7.82
C PHE A 227 -7.07 -14.90 7.39
N ILE A 228 -6.96 -14.07 6.38
CA ILE A 228 -8.07 -13.28 5.82
C ILE A 228 -8.46 -13.77 4.43
N GLN A 229 -9.61 -13.38 3.94
CA GLN A 229 -10.01 -13.63 2.55
C GLN A 229 -9.08 -12.87 1.59
N ALA A 230 -8.86 -13.43 0.41
CA ALA A 230 -7.91 -12.86 -0.57
C ALA A 230 -8.29 -11.45 -1.06
N ASP A 231 -9.58 -11.11 -1.11
CA ASP A 231 -10.11 -9.78 -1.45
C ASP A 231 -9.81 -8.71 -0.40
N HIS A 232 -9.50 -9.10 0.83
CA HIS A 232 -9.11 -8.18 1.90
C HIS A 232 -7.59 -7.92 1.94
N ALA A 233 -6.80 -8.58 1.09
CA ALA A 233 -5.37 -8.32 1.00
C ALA A 233 -5.11 -6.92 0.44
N SER A 234 -4.24 -6.18 1.10
CA SER A 234 -3.83 -4.84 0.63
C SER A 234 -2.38 -4.56 1.01
N PRO A 235 -1.63 -3.76 0.23
CA PRO A 235 -0.32 -3.27 0.64
C PRO A 235 -0.42 -2.31 1.83
N LEU A 236 0.62 -2.29 2.68
CA LEU A 236 0.77 -1.30 3.75
C LEU A 236 1.60 -0.12 3.24
N TYR A 237 0.96 1.01 3.03
CA TYR A 237 1.64 2.27 2.71
C TYR A 237 1.84 3.08 4.00
N VAL A 238 3.11 3.41 4.31
CA VAL A 238 3.51 4.17 5.51
C VAL A 238 3.96 5.58 5.13
N ARG A 239 4.36 5.77 3.87
CA ARG A 239 4.78 7.08 3.36
C ARG A 239 3.63 7.73 2.61
N ASP A 240 3.29 8.96 2.98
CA ASP A 240 2.27 9.76 2.30
C ASP A 240 2.80 10.43 1.03
N LYS A 241 4.12 10.74 0.95
CA LYS A 241 4.76 11.38 -0.21
C LYS A 241 6.00 10.58 -0.67
N VAL A 242 5.99 10.10 -1.92
CA VAL A 242 7.03 9.20 -2.46
C VAL A 242 8.14 9.93 -3.21
N ALA A 243 7.91 11.15 -3.73
CA ALA A 243 8.90 11.91 -4.48
C ALA A 243 8.78 13.42 -4.24
N PHE A 244 9.94 14.11 -4.21
CA PHE A 244 9.99 15.56 -4.25
C PHE A 244 9.94 16.04 -5.70
N THR A 245 9.26 17.15 -5.95
CA THR A 245 9.25 17.83 -7.24
C THR A 245 10.66 18.30 -7.61
N THR A 246 10.90 18.57 -8.90
CA THR A 246 12.18 19.10 -9.36
C THR A 246 12.51 20.41 -8.64
N GLN A 247 11.53 21.26 -8.40
CA GLN A 247 11.69 22.54 -7.72
C GLN A 247 12.04 22.37 -6.23
N GLU A 248 11.47 21.42 -5.55
CA GLU A 248 11.82 21.09 -4.16
C GLU A 248 13.25 20.54 -4.06
N ARG A 249 13.70 19.74 -5.05
CA ARG A 249 15.09 19.26 -5.12
C ARG A 249 16.08 20.38 -5.38
N GLU A 250 15.75 21.32 -6.27
CA GLU A 250 16.57 22.51 -6.57
C GLU A 250 16.66 23.46 -5.36
N GLN A 251 15.66 23.46 -4.49
CA GLN A 251 15.64 24.23 -3.23
C GLN A 251 16.32 23.50 -2.07
N GLY A 252 17.01 22.37 -2.34
CA GLY A 252 17.74 21.62 -1.33
C GLY A 252 16.87 20.64 -0.52
N ALA A 253 15.61 20.43 -0.90
CA ALA A 253 14.74 19.43 -0.29
C ALA A 253 15.18 18.04 -0.76
N GLY A 254 16.11 17.45 -0.05
CA GLY A 254 16.56 16.06 -0.19
C GLY A 254 16.31 15.22 1.05
N GLY A 255 15.71 15.79 2.08
CA GLY A 255 15.21 15.16 3.28
C GLY A 255 13.95 15.89 3.71
N ASN A 256 13.01 15.22 4.34
CA ASN A 256 11.79 15.87 4.83
C ASN A 256 12.15 16.83 6.00
N PRO A 257 12.06 18.16 5.85
CA PRO A 257 12.37 19.09 6.95
C PRO A 257 11.32 19.01 8.08
N LYS A 258 10.31 18.15 7.97
CA LYS A 258 9.25 17.93 8.96
C LYS A 258 8.86 16.45 9.03
N ALA A 259 9.81 15.55 9.25
CA ALA A 259 9.45 14.30 9.90
C ALA A 259 9.01 14.69 11.33
N SER A 260 7.72 14.88 11.51
CA SER A 260 7.16 15.05 12.85
C SER A 260 7.43 13.76 13.61
N LEU A 261 7.99 13.90 14.81
CA LEU A 261 8.08 12.80 15.76
C LEU A 261 6.72 12.11 15.84
N PRO A 262 6.65 10.78 15.89
CA PRO A 262 5.37 10.09 15.99
C PRO A 262 4.58 10.63 17.18
N SER A 263 3.47 11.29 16.94
CA SER A 263 2.55 11.70 18.00
C SER A 263 1.63 10.53 18.29
N VAL A 264 1.61 10.12 19.55
CA VAL A 264 0.67 9.14 20.08
C VAL A 264 -0.75 9.68 19.91
N ASN A 265 -1.57 8.92 19.18
CA ASN A 265 -3.03 8.99 19.09
C ASN A 265 -3.71 10.34 19.35
N SER A 266 -4.19 10.98 18.31
CA SER A 266 -5.44 11.75 18.43
C SER A 266 -6.24 11.63 17.13
N SER A 267 -7.37 10.93 17.25
CA SER A 267 -8.49 11.06 16.34
C SER A 267 -8.88 12.55 16.28
N GLN A 268 -8.48 13.24 15.22
CA GLN A 268 -8.99 14.58 14.96
C GLN A 268 -10.03 14.50 13.84
N ALA A 269 -11.26 14.82 14.26
CA ALA A 269 -12.34 15.16 13.36
C ALA A 269 -11.93 16.36 12.48
N LEU A 270 -12.27 16.28 11.22
CA LEU A 270 -12.07 17.35 10.24
C LEU A 270 -12.85 18.60 10.67
N PRO A 271 -12.31 19.82 10.52
CA PRO A 271 -13.03 21.04 10.87
C PRO A 271 -14.17 21.28 9.87
N GLU A 272 -15.35 21.50 10.40
CA GLU A 272 -16.48 22.07 9.65
C GLU A 272 -16.12 23.50 9.21
N ASN A 273 -16.07 23.73 7.92
CA ASN A 273 -15.83 25.04 7.35
C ASN A 273 -17.17 25.72 7.05
N SER A 274 -17.57 26.62 7.92
CA SER A 274 -18.71 27.51 7.72
C SER A 274 -18.30 28.69 6.85
N GLY A 275 -18.61 28.61 5.57
CA GLY A 275 -18.54 29.73 4.64
C GLY A 275 -19.58 29.52 3.56
N GLN A 276 -20.65 30.32 3.56
CA GLN A 276 -21.67 30.31 2.50
C GLN A 276 -21.05 30.72 1.17
N PRO A 277 -21.17 29.89 0.11
CA PRO A 277 -20.89 30.30 -1.25
C PRO A 277 -22.10 31.02 -1.87
N PRO A 278 -21.90 31.76 -2.97
CA PRO A 278 -22.98 32.42 -3.68
C PRO A 278 -24.00 31.40 -4.21
N GLU A 279 -25.26 31.86 -4.39
CA GLU A 279 -26.39 31.05 -4.87
C GLU A 279 -26.06 30.35 -6.21
N ASP A 280 -25.62 29.12 -6.12
CA ASP A 280 -25.31 28.26 -7.25
C ASP A 280 -26.37 27.15 -7.32
N ASP A 281 -26.93 26.92 -8.52
CA ASP A 281 -27.98 25.93 -8.74
C ASP A 281 -27.52 24.48 -8.54
N TYR A 282 -26.20 24.26 -8.37
CA TYR A 282 -25.58 22.92 -8.28
C TYR A 282 -24.57 22.84 -7.12
N LEU A 283 -24.64 21.75 -6.35
CA LEU A 283 -23.75 21.47 -5.23
C LEU A 283 -22.87 20.25 -5.53
N VAL A 284 -21.56 20.35 -5.26
CA VAL A 284 -20.66 19.18 -5.25
C VAL A 284 -20.48 18.72 -3.82
N GLN A 285 -20.73 17.45 -3.56
CA GLN A 285 -20.66 16.85 -2.23
C GLN A 285 -20.02 15.46 -2.27
N ALA A 286 -19.60 14.93 -1.09
CA ALA A 286 -19.04 13.60 -0.99
C ALA A 286 -20.07 12.54 -1.38
N MET A 287 -19.63 11.56 -2.17
CA MET A 287 -20.43 10.38 -2.52
C MET A 287 -20.59 9.48 -1.29
N ASN A 288 -21.79 8.96 -1.10
CA ASN A 288 -22.08 7.94 -0.08
C ASN A 288 -22.95 6.82 -0.67
N GLU A 289 -23.25 5.80 0.10
CA GLU A 289 -24.03 4.64 -0.38
C GLU A 289 -25.40 5.02 -0.92
N GLY A 290 -26.03 6.08 -0.40
CA GLY A 290 -27.33 6.56 -0.90
C GLY A 290 -27.31 7.14 -2.32
N HIS A 291 -26.14 7.52 -2.83
CA HIS A 291 -25.98 8.08 -4.19
C HIS A 291 -25.70 6.99 -5.24
N ILE A 292 -25.32 5.77 -4.82
CA ILE A 292 -24.75 4.75 -5.71
C ILE A 292 -25.70 4.33 -6.82
N ASP A 293 -26.99 4.18 -6.56
CA ASP A 293 -27.93 3.75 -7.60
C ASP A 293 -28.06 4.81 -8.72
N ALA A 294 -28.05 6.09 -8.37
CA ALA A 294 -28.04 7.17 -9.35
C ALA A 294 -26.70 7.26 -10.11
N VAL A 295 -25.58 7.07 -9.40
CA VAL A 295 -24.24 7.06 -10.02
C VAL A 295 -24.10 5.91 -11.01
N VAL A 296 -24.55 4.70 -10.66
CA VAL A 296 -24.56 3.54 -11.57
C VAL A 296 -25.40 3.81 -12.81
N ALA A 297 -26.57 4.44 -12.66
CA ALA A 297 -27.41 4.78 -13.79
C ALA A 297 -26.71 5.77 -14.75
N ILE A 298 -26.00 6.77 -14.21
CA ILE A 298 -25.21 7.70 -15.02
C ILE A 298 -24.05 6.98 -15.72
N GLU A 299 -23.31 6.16 -14.99
CA GLU A 299 -22.18 5.37 -15.51
C GLU A 299 -22.61 4.48 -16.67
N GLN A 300 -23.72 3.76 -16.52
CA GLN A 300 -24.30 2.93 -17.59
C GLN A 300 -24.73 3.73 -18.82
N ALA A 301 -25.12 4.98 -18.64
CA ALA A 301 -25.53 5.85 -19.75
C ALA A 301 -24.35 6.46 -20.52
N VAL A 302 -23.14 6.54 -19.92
CA VAL A 302 -22.00 7.25 -20.49
C VAL A 302 -20.79 6.37 -20.82
N GLN A 303 -20.74 5.14 -20.29
CA GLN A 303 -19.62 4.22 -20.49
C GLN A 303 -20.03 2.96 -21.25
N GLU A 304 -19.19 2.50 -22.17
CA GLU A 304 -19.40 1.23 -22.89
C GLU A 304 -19.26 -0.01 -21.97
N LYS A 305 -18.36 0.08 -20.99
CA LYS A 305 -18.13 -0.94 -19.95
C LYS A 305 -18.23 -0.28 -18.59
N PRO A 306 -19.46 -0.10 -18.09
CA PRO A 306 -19.69 0.62 -16.85
C PRO A 306 -19.22 -0.19 -15.63
N TRP A 307 -18.78 0.52 -14.61
CA TRP A 307 -18.62 -0.05 -13.28
C TRP A 307 -19.96 -0.55 -12.74
N THR A 308 -19.92 -1.68 -12.06
CA THR A 308 -21.07 -2.24 -11.35
C THR A 308 -21.31 -1.54 -10.02
N LYS A 309 -22.48 -1.72 -9.45
CA LYS A 309 -22.78 -1.26 -8.08
C LYS A 309 -21.74 -1.76 -7.06
N GLY A 310 -21.29 -3.01 -7.21
CA GLY A 310 -20.25 -3.60 -6.36
C GLY A 310 -18.92 -2.83 -6.45
N ASN A 311 -18.47 -2.49 -7.65
CA ASN A 311 -17.23 -1.74 -7.84
C ASN A 311 -17.25 -0.37 -7.11
N PHE A 312 -18.36 0.37 -7.18
CA PHE A 312 -18.50 1.65 -6.47
C PHE A 312 -18.51 1.46 -4.95
N LEU A 313 -19.25 0.47 -4.44
CA LEU A 313 -19.27 0.18 -3.01
C LEU A 313 -17.91 -0.23 -2.49
N ASP A 314 -17.17 -1.04 -3.24
CA ASP A 314 -15.84 -1.50 -2.86
C ASP A 314 -14.83 -0.35 -2.90
N ALA A 315 -14.93 0.56 -3.88
CA ALA A 315 -14.10 1.76 -3.93
C ALA A 315 -14.36 2.68 -2.71
N LEU A 316 -15.61 2.89 -2.32
CA LEU A 316 -15.94 3.68 -1.12
C LEU A 316 -15.42 3.02 0.17
N LYS A 317 -15.56 1.68 0.31
CA LYS A 317 -15.01 0.93 1.43
C LYS A 317 -13.48 0.98 1.49
N ALA A 318 -12.84 1.04 0.33
CA ALA A 318 -11.39 1.25 0.21
C ALA A 318 -10.96 2.71 0.41
N ASN A 319 -11.87 3.59 0.86
CA ASN A 319 -11.65 5.01 1.07
C ASN A 319 -11.22 5.79 -0.19
N TYR A 320 -11.66 5.36 -1.38
CA TYR A 320 -11.47 6.14 -2.59
C TYR A 320 -12.40 7.36 -2.53
N PRO A 321 -11.87 8.60 -2.67
CA PRO A 321 -12.71 9.78 -2.71
C PRO A 321 -13.68 9.74 -3.88
N GLY A 322 -14.97 9.77 -3.59
CA GLY A 322 -16.05 9.90 -4.55
C GLY A 322 -16.81 11.19 -4.33
N TRP A 323 -17.22 11.81 -5.43
CA TRP A 323 -17.94 13.08 -5.43
C TRP A 323 -19.17 12.97 -6.32
N VAL A 324 -20.27 13.63 -5.93
CA VAL A 324 -21.45 13.80 -6.77
C VAL A 324 -21.77 15.28 -6.92
N ILE A 325 -22.29 15.67 -8.08
CA ILE A 325 -22.87 16.99 -8.29
C ILE A 325 -24.38 16.84 -8.37
N THR A 326 -25.09 17.62 -7.56
CA THR A 326 -26.55 17.56 -7.41
C THR A 326 -27.18 18.92 -7.73
N ASP A 327 -28.47 18.90 -8.12
CA ASP A 327 -29.32 20.09 -8.21
C ASP A 327 -29.90 20.47 -6.84
N ARG A 328 -30.73 21.53 -6.81
CA ARG A 328 -31.40 21.99 -5.59
C ARG A 328 -32.40 20.96 -5.00
N GLN A 329 -32.85 20.01 -5.77
CA GLN A 329 -33.70 18.89 -5.35
C GLN A 329 -32.91 17.68 -4.87
N ASN A 330 -31.58 17.79 -4.79
CA ASN A 330 -30.65 16.71 -4.44
C ASN A 330 -30.61 15.56 -5.46
N THR A 331 -31.00 15.83 -6.72
CA THR A 331 -30.89 14.87 -7.81
C THR A 331 -29.43 14.79 -8.27
N VAL A 332 -28.85 13.58 -8.34
CA VAL A 332 -27.49 13.37 -8.82
C VAL A 332 -27.43 13.58 -10.34
N LEU A 333 -26.66 14.55 -10.79
CA LEU A 333 -26.50 14.91 -12.20
C LEU A 333 -25.16 14.48 -12.79
N GLY A 334 -24.18 14.18 -11.92
CA GLY A 334 -22.87 13.70 -12.33
C GLY A 334 -22.07 13.23 -11.13
N PHE A 335 -20.95 12.59 -11.41
CA PHE A 335 -20.06 12.07 -10.37
C PHE A 335 -18.61 12.07 -10.83
N ALA A 336 -17.69 11.97 -9.87
CA ALA A 336 -16.26 11.67 -10.08
C ALA A 336 -15.78 10.70 -9.02
N MET A 337 -14.81 9.83 -9.37
CA MET A 337 -14.14 8.90 -8.47
C MET A 337 -12.64 9.04 -8.65
N GLN A 338 -11.92 9.19 -7.53
CA GLN A 338 -10.48 9.31 -7.51
C GLN A 338 -9.87 8.18 -6.69
N MET A 339 -8.64 7.83 -6.99
CA MET A 339 -7.75 7.07 -6.12
C MET A 339 -6.59 7.98 -5.77
N LEU A 340 -6.38 8.23 -4.49
CA LEU A 340 -5.23 8.98 -4.03
C LEU A 340 -4.07 8.02 -3.78
N ALA A 341 -2.95 8.27 -4.44
CA ALA A 341 -1.67 7.64 -4.17
C ALA A 341 -0.74 8.69 -3.52
N PRO A 342 0.37 8.29 -2.90
CA PRO A 342 1.21 9.21 -2.12
C PRO A 342 1.75 10.44 -2.87
N ASP A 343 1.87 10.35 -4.19
CA ASP A 343 2.48 11.36 -5.06
C ASP A 343 1.58 11.79 -6.22
N VAL A 344 0.43 11.16 -6.39
CA VAL A 344 -0.43 11.37 -7.54
C VAL A 344 -1.89 11.02 -7.22
N SER A 345 -2.81 11.81 -7.69
CA SER A 345 -4.22 11.44 -7.78
C SER A 345 -4.48 10.79 -9.12
N HIS A 346 -5.21 9.69 -9.11
CA HIS A 346 -5.71 9.05 -10.30
C HIS A 346 -7.21 9.31 -10.41
N LEU A 347 -7.62 10.09 -11.39
CA LEU A 347 -9.04 10.24 -11.72
C LEU A 347 -9.49 8.98 -12.45
N LEU A 348 -10.17 8.09 -11.70
CA LEU A 348 -10.62 6.80 -12.23
C LEU A 348 -11.84 6.94 -13.14
N LEU A 349 -12.81 7.75 -12.71
CA LEU A 349 -14.08 7.96 -13.40
C LEU A 349 -14.55 9.40 -13.25
N ILE A 350 -15.17 9.92 -14.28
CA ILE A 350 -15.99 11.12 -14.25
C ILE A 350 -17.14 10.96 -15.26
N GLY A 351 -18.36 11.26 -14.83
CA GLY A 351 -19.54 11.14 -15.65
C GLY A 351 -20.56 12.22 -15.35
N VAL A 352 -21.27 12.67 -16.38
CA VAL A 352 -22.38 13.61 -16.28
C VAL A 352 -23.54 13.05 -17.09
N THR A 353 -24.74 13.09 -16.50
CA THR A 353 -26.00 12.68 -17.16
C THR A 353 -26.12 13.29 -18.56
N PRO A 354 -26.43 12.52 -19.62
CA PRO A 354 -26.40 12.97 -20.98
C PRO A 354 -27.18 14.29 -21.23
N GLY A 355 -28.36 14.46 -20.62
CA GLY A 355 -29.16 15.70 -20.75
C GLY A 355 -28.57 16.94 -20.09
N PHE A 356 -27.51 16.79 -19.27
CA PHE A 356 -26.84 17.89 -18.56
C PHE A 356 -25.39 18.08 -19.00
N GLN A 357 -24.94 17.35 -20.02
CA GLN A 357 -23.62 17.56 -20.62
C GLN A 357 -23.56 18.90 -21.36
N GLY A 358 -22.36 19.45 -21.52
CA GLY A 358 -22.14 20.75 -22.15
C GLY A 358 -22.51 21.97 -21.32
N GLN A 359 -23.03 21.80 -20.10
CA GLN A 359 -23.46 22.86 -19.19
C GLN A 359 -22.41 23.21 -18.12
N GLY A 360 -21.18 22.72 -18.27
CA GLY A 360 -20.08 23.00 -17.36
C GLY A 360 -19.98 22.08 -16.14
N LEU A 361 -20.93 21.16 -15.90
CA LEU A 361 -20.93 20.29 -14.70
C LEU A 361 -19.69 19.39 -14.62
N GLY A 362 -19.24 18.84 -15.74
CA GLY A 362 -18.01 18.05 -15.80
C GLY A 362 -16.76 18.86 -15.44
N ALA A 363 -16.68 20.11 -15.94
CA ALA A 363 -15.59 21.02 -15.60
C ALA A 363 -15.58 21.36 -14.08
N ARG A 364 -16.75 21.52 -13.50
CA ARG A 364 -16.95 21.80 -12.09
C ARG A 364 -16.53 20.62 -11.20
N LEU A 365 -16.92 19.39 -11.57
CA LEU A 365 -16.46 18.17 -10.91
C LEU A 365 -14.93 18.03 -11.02
N LEU A 366 -14.37 18.23 -12.22
CA LEU A 366 -12.93 18.14 -12.44
C LEU A 366 -12.16 19.17 -11.59
N ALA A 367 -12.58 20.45 -11.62
CA ALA A 367 -11.97 21.49 -10.81
C ALA A 367 -12.11 21.22 -9.30
N PHE A 368 -13.23 20.63 -8.88
CA PHE A 368 -13.43 20.25 -7.48
C PHE A 368 -12.46 19.13 -7.08
N THR A 369 -12.30 18.08 -7.91
CA THR A 369 -11.32 17.01 -7.66
C THR A 369 -9.89 17.55 -7.61
N GLU A 370 -9.53 18.45 -8.50
CA GLU A 370 -8.23 19.13 -8.54
C GLU A 370 -7.98 19.98 -7.28
N ASN A 371 -8.97 20.74 -6.81
CA ASN A 371 -8.81 21.52 -5.58
C ASN A 371 -8.62 20.64 -4.34
N ARG A 372 -9.25 19.46 -4.29
CA ARG A 372 -9.07 18.50 -3.19
C ARG A 372 -7.69 17.86 -3.16
N LEU A 373 -6.96 17.85 -4.28
CA LEU A 373 -5.56 17.43 -4.27
C LEU A 373 -4.70 18.36 -3.41
N LYS A 374 -4.94 19.67 -3.46
CA LYS A 374 -4.23 20.64 -2.63
C LYS A 374 -4.45 20.37 -1.13
N ASP A 375 -5.67 20.05 -0.74
CA ASP A 375 -6.01 19.68 0.64
C ASP A 375 -5.28 18.38 1.07
N ALA A 376 -5.04 17.48 0.11
CA ALA A 376 -4.30 16.23 0.30
C ALA A 376 -2.77 16.39 0.12
N GLY A 377 -2.27 17.60 -0.14
CA GLY A 377 -0.85 17.86 -0.40
C GLY A 377 -0.35 17.30 -1.73
N LEU A 378 -1.25 17.05 -2.69
CA LEU A 378 -0.95 16.53 -4.03
C LEU A 378 -1.03 17.67 -5.05
N ASP A 379 -0.14 17.62 -6.03
CA ASP A 379 -0.09 18.58 -7.14
C ASP A 379 -0.24 17.93 -8.52
N LEU A 380 -0.34 16.60 -8.58
CA LEU A 380 -0.42 15.85 -9.82
C LEU A 380 -1.69 15.02 -9.90
N GLN A 381 -2.46 15.21 -10.97
CA GLN A 381 -3.58 14.34 -11.33
C GLN A 381 -3.30 13.64 -12.66
N VAL A 382 -3.49 12.32 -12.66
CA VAL A 382 -3.33 11.45 -13.83
C VAL A 382 -4.66 10.79 -14.15
N LEU A 383 -4.90 10.48 -15.41
CA LEU A 383 -6.06 9.74 -15.87
C LEU A 383 -5.75 8.91 -17.11
N GLU A 384 -6.59 7.91 -17.38
CA GLU A 384 -6.60 7.17 -18.65
C GLU A 384 -7.87 7.51 -19.44
N VAL A 385 -7.70 7.66 -20.75
CA VAL A 385 -8.82 7.93 -21.68
C VAL A 385 -8.66 7.13 -22.96
N ARG A 386 -9.75 6.58 -23.46
CA ARG A 386 -9.76 5.87 -24.76
C ARG A 386 -9.41 6.83 -25.91
N PRO A 387 -8.52 6.46 -26.84
CA PRO A 387 -8.27 7.22 -28.07
C PRO A 387 -9.55 7.48 -28.89
N SER A 388 -10.48 6.52 -28.88
CA SER A 388 -11.79 6.63 -29.55
C SER A 388 -12.70 7.67 -28.91
N ASN A 389 -12.57 7.97 -27.61
CA ASN A 389 -13.38 8.96 -26.90
C ASN A 389 -12.87 10.39 -27.16
N ARG A 390 -13.14 10.89 -28.39
CA ARG A 390 -12.69 12.21 -28.81
C ARG A 390 -13.25 13.34 -27.94
N GLN A 391 -14.48 13.18 -27.42
CA GLN A 391 -15.12 14.19 -26.57
C GLN A 391 -14.38 14.33 -25.22
N ALA A 392 -14.08 13.23 -24.56
CA ALA A 392 -13.34 13.25 -23.29
C ALA A 392 -11.91 13.76 -23.49
N ARG A 393 -11.22 13.36 -24.56
CA ARG A 393 -9.89 13.87 -24.89
C ARG A 393 -9.88 15.38 -25.03
N ALA A 394 -10.77 15.92 -25.89
CA ALA A 394 -10.89 17.36 -26.07
C ALA A 394 -11.32 18.10 -24.80
N PHE A 395 -12.07 17.44 -23.92
CA PHE A 395 -12.40 17.97 -22.59
C PHE A 395 -11.15 18.09 -21.72
N TYR A 396 -10.35 17.04 -21.58
CA TYR A 396 -9.15 17.06 -20.74
C TYR A 396 -8.07 18.01 -21.32
N GLU A 397 -7.85 18.03 -22.63
CA GLU A 397 -6.93 18.96 -23.29
C GLU A 397 -7.30 20.45 -23.01
N ARG A 398 -8.60 20.79 -23.06
CA ARG A 398 -9.09 22.14 -22.69
C ARG A 398 -8.87 22.49 -21.23
N HIS A 399 -8.78 21.49 -20.35
CA HIS A 399 -8.48 21.66 -18.93
C HIS A 399 -6.99 21.48 -18.61
N HIS A 400 -6.13 21.62 -19.64
CA HIS A 400 -4.66 21.62 -19.53
C HIS A 400 -4.04 20.27 -19.13
N TYR A 401 -4.75 19.15 -19.38
CA TYR A 401 -4.13 17.83 -19.30
C TYR A 401 -3.29 17.58 -20.54
N VAL A 402 -2.07 17.06 -20.34
CA VAL A 402 -1.14 16.71 -21.40
C VAL A 402 -0.94 15.19 -21.46
N GLN A 403 -0.87 14.65 -22.67
CA GLN A 403 -0.58 13.24 -22.85
C GLN A 403 0.88 12.94 -22.49
N ILE A 404 1.11 11.94 -21.62
CA ILE A 404 2.44 11.51 -21.17
C ILE A 404 2.81 10.09 -21.60
N GLY A 405 1.84 9.31 -22.05
CA GLY A 405 2.08 7.92 -22.43
C GLY A 405 0.88 7.24 -23.07
N VAL A 406 1.09 5.96 -23.38
CA VAL A 406 0.06 5.06 -23.91
C VAL A 406 0.20 3.71 -23.21
N ARG A 407 -0.89 3.18 -22.66
CA ARG A 407 -0.98 1.81 -22.15
C ARG A 407 -1.59 0.92 -23.22
N LYS A 408 -0.80 0.04 -23.80
CA LYS A 408 -1.27 -0.83 -24.88
C LYS A 408 -2.27 -1.86 -24.37
N GLY A 409 -3.36 -2.05 -25.14
CA GLY A 409 -4.37 -3.07 -24.88
C GLY A 409 -5.11 -2.91 -23.54
N TYR A 410 -5.15 -1.71 -22.98
CA TYR A 410 -5.69 -1.43 -21.66
C TYR A 410 -7.20 -1.65 -21.55
N TYR A 411 -7.94 -1.24 -22.55
CA TYR A 411 -9.39 -1.41 -22.62
C TYR A 411 -9.76 -2.65 -23.44
N SER A 412 -10.49 -3.58 -22.84
CA SER A 412 -11.03 -4.72 -23.58
C SER A 412 -12.18 -4.28 -24.50
N GLY A 413 -12.16 -4.61 -25.76
CA GLY A 413 -13.24 -4.39 -26.72
C GLY A 413 -14.33 -5.48 -26.67
N ASN A 414 -15.46 -5.27 -27.38
CA ASN A 414 -16.58 -6.21 -27.38
C ASN A 414 -16.35 -7.46 -28.27
N ASN A 415 -15.39 -7.42 -29.20
CA ASN A 415 -15.12 -8.50 -30.17
C ASN A 415 -13.76 -9.18 -29.99
N GLY A 416 -13.16 -9.12 -28.78
CA GLY A 416 -11.82 -9.63 -28.52
C GLY A 416 -10.70 -8.70 -29.00
N GLU A 417 -11.02 -7.55 -29.57
CA GLU A 417 -10.06 -6.49 -29.84
C GLU A 417 -9.80 -5.69 -28.55
N SER A 418 -8.58 -5.25 -28.35
CA SER A 418 -8.22 -4.37 -27.25
C SER A 418 -7.92 -2.97 -27.77
N GLU A 419 -8.34 -1.93 -27.02
CA GLU A 419 -8.00 -0.54 -27.30
C GLU A 419 -6.95 -0.06 -26.32
N ASP A 420 -5.99 0.74 -26.79
CA ASP A 420 -4.99 1.37 -25.95
C ASP A 420 -5.64 2.42 -25.02
N ALA A 421 -4.97 2.80 -23.93
CA ALA A 421 -5.34 3.99 -23.17
C ALA A 421 -4.29 5.09 -23.37
N LEU A 422 -4.74 6.29 -23.64
CA LEU A 422 -3.89 7.47 -23.50
C LEU A 422 -3.79 7.81 -22.04
N VAL A 423 -2.58 7.94 -21.53
CA VAL A 423 -2.31 8.43 -20.17
C VAL A 423 -2.10 9.92 -20.25
N MET A 424 -2.92 10.68 -19.52
CA MET A 424 -2.83 12.13 -19.45
C MET A 424 -2.58 12.61 -18.04
N GLN A 425 -1.87 13.72 -17.88
CA GLN A 425 -1.60 14.32 -16.58
C GLN A 425 -1.78 15.83 -16.59
N LYS A 426 -2.02 16.38 -15.40
CA LYS A 426 -2.00 17.81 -15.12
C LYS A 426 -1.36 18.06 -13.75
N HIS A 427 -0.45 19.05 -13.70
CA HIS A 427 -0.04 19.64 -12.44
C HIS A 427 -1.07 20.68 -12.01
N VAL A 428 -1.57 20.51 -10.80
CA VAL A 428 -2.58 21.39 -10.19
C VAL A 428 -1.83 22.42 -9.35
N ALA A 429 -1.78 23.66 -9.85
CA ALA A 429 -1.06 24.77 -9.21
C ALA A 429 -1.72 25.24 -7.90
#